data_468021b69ca5a68fd5807f5639aad71f
#
_entry.id   468021b69ca5a68fd5807f5639aad71f
#
_cell.length_a   1.000
_cell.length_b   1.000
_cell.length_c   1.000
_cell.angle_alpha   90.00
_cell.angle_beta   90.00
_cell.angle_gamma   90.00
#
_symmetry.space_group_name_H-M   'P 1'
#
loop_
_entity.id
_entity.type
_entity.pdbx_description
1 polymer ?
#
loop_
_entity_poly.entity_id
_entity_poly.type
_entity_poly.pdbx_seq_one_letter_code
_entity_poly.pdbx_strand_id
1 'polypeptide(L)'
;MLKAFKTEIAPTEEQKEKIIRSIGVARFLYNQYIAYNRRLYKMYQRGLLDARQKHFVTANEFDRYVNHKLKKELPWIDQCGSKARKKALVNAEQAFKRFFAGVSGFPNFKKKVNQDVKLYFPKNNKGDWTIWRHKLMIPTLKQVRLKEFGYLPVGAKVTNGTVSYVAGRFYVSVVVDIDEKSKYNKDLESSYATQTEGIGIDLGIKDLAIVSDGRVFKNINKGSKVKRLEKRLRREQRRLSRKYEFRKKKGGKPATASANIEKQKLKVQKLHQRIARIREDYENKTIHEVVKQKPRFITMEDLNVKGMMKNRHLAKAVTAQRFNHLSVKLKRKAVIIGIEFREVDRFYPSSKTCHACGHIHKGLKLKDRVYVCSECGYMADRDYNASLNLRDAKEYRIA
;
A
#
# COMPACT_ATOMS: atom_id res chain seq x y z
N MET A 1 -13.14 -18.02 0.56
CA MET A 1 -12.50 -16.80 1.10
C MET A 1 -11.64 -16.12 0.03
N LEU A 2 -11.80 -14.79 -0.18
CA LEU A 2 -10.99 -14.06 -1.17
C LEU A 2 -9.63 -13.63 -0.59
N LYS A 3 -8.54 -14.05 -1.24
CA LYS A 3 -7.16 -13.69 -0.86
C LYS A 3 -6.37 -13.14 -2.04
N ALA A 4 -5.60 -12.07 -1.81
CA ALA A 4 -4.77 -11.45 -2.83
C ALA A 4 -3.31 -11.91 -2.71
N PHE A 5 -2.74 -12.32 -3.83
CA PHE A 5 -1.33 -12.71 -3.95
C PHE A 5 -0.63 -11.80 -4.93
N LYS A 6 0.59 -11.40 -4.63
CA LYS A 6 1.42 -10.58 -5.51
C LYS A 6 2.80 -11.18 -5.66
N THR A 7 3.20 -11.46 -6.90
CA THR A 7 4.52 -12.03 -7.23
C THR A 7 5.14 -11.36 -8.44
N GLU A 8 6.46 -11.52 -8.59
CA GLU A 8 7.22 -11.04 -9.75
C GLU A 8 7.05 -12.01 -10.93
N ILE A 9 6.81 -11.48 -12.12
CA ILE A 9 6.71 -12.24 -13.37
C ILE A 9 7.90 -11.94 -14.29
N ALA A 10 8.24 -12.89 -15.15
CA ALA A 10 9.28 -12.79 -16.18
C ALA A 10 8.63 -12.86 -17.58
N PRO A 11 8.00 -11.76 -18.05
CA PRO A 11 7.43 -11.71 -19.39
C PRO A 11 8.52 -11.69 -20.46
N THR A 12 8.22 -12.24 -21.65
CA THR A 12 9.06 -12.10 -22.86
C THR A 12 9.13 -10.64 -23.30
N GLU A 13 10.03 -10.29 -24.22
CA GLU A 13 10.14 -8.91 -24.74
C GLU A 13 8.82 -8.46 -25.40
N GLU A 14 8.21 -9.31 -26.20
CA GLU A 14 6.89 -9.05 -26.80
C GLU A 14 5.81 -8.79 -25.75
N GLN A 15 5.75 -9.63 -24.71
CA GLN A 15 4.80 -9.45 -23.59
C GLN A 15 5.08 -8.15 -22.83
N LYS A 16 6.34 -7.78 -22.58
CA LYS A 16 6.73 -6.51 -21.94
C LYS A 16 6.24 -5.32 -22.74
N GLU A 17 6.48 -5.34 -24.04
CA GLU A 17 6.02 -4.28 -24.94
C GLU A 17 4.49 -4.16 -24.91
N LYS A 18 3.78 -5.27 -25.04
CA LYS A 18 2.30 -5.32 -24.96
C LYS A 18 1.77 -4.79 -23.64
N ILE A 19 2.39 -5.13 -22.51
CA ILE A 19 2.03 -4.60 -21.19
C ILE A 19 2.21 -3.07 -21.16
N ILE A 20 3.37 -2.58 -21.58
CA ILE A 20 3.70 -1.14 -21.54
C ILE A 20 2.77 -0.34 -22.45
N ARG A 21 2.51 -0.82 -23.67
CA ARG A 21 1.56 -0.21 -24.62
C ARG A 21 0.14 -0.17 -24.03
N SER A 22 -0.34 -1.29 -23.53
CA SER A 22 -1.69 -1.39 -22.91
C SER A 22 -1.84 -0.45 -21.72
N ILE A 23 -0.81 -0.31 -20.88
CA ILE A 23 -0.78 0.67 -19.79
C ILE A 23 -0.86 2.10 -20.33
N GLY A 24 -0.17 2.37 -21.44
CA GLY A 24 -0.23 3.66 -22.15
C GLY A 24 -1.65 4.00 -22.60
N VAL A 25 -2.32 3.06 -23.26
CA VAL A 25 -3.71 3.20 -23.70
C VAL A 25 -4.67 3.41 -22.53
N ALA A 26 -4.56 2.59 -21.47
CA ALA A 26 -5.42 2.72 -20.29
C ALA A 26 -5.28 4.10 -19.61
N ARG A 27 -4.03 4.62 -19.53
CA ARG A 27 -3.79 5.97 -19.02
C ARG A 27 -4.35 7.06 -19.93
N PHE A 28 -4.19 6.92 -21.24
CA PHE A 28 -4.74 7.85 -22.21
C PHE A 28 -6.25 7.93 -22.08
N LEU A 29 -6.96 6.81 -22.08
CA LEU A 29 -8.42 6.76 -21.97
C LEU A 29 -8.92 7.31 -20.63
N TYR A 30 -8.23 6.99 -19.53
CA TYR A 30 -8.51 7.61 -18.23
C TYR A 30 -8.44 9.15 -18.33
N ASN A 31 -7.37 9.67 -18.93
CA ASN A 31 -7.17 11.12 -19.06
C ASN A 31 -8.18 11.77 -20.02
N GLN A 32 -8.53 11.12 -21.13
CA GLN A 32 -9.56 11.61 -22.05
C GLN A 32 -10.92 11.71 -21.34
N TYR A 33 -11.29 10.70 -20.57
CA TYR A 33 -12.52 10.72 -19.78
C TYR A 33 -12.51 11.88 -18.75
N ILE A 34 -11.39 12.07 -18.03
CA ILE A 34 -11.25 13.18 -17.10
C ILE A 34 -11.36 14.54 -17.82
N ALA A 35 -10.68 14.69 -18.96
CA ALA A 35 -10.72 15.94 -19.74
C ALA A 35 -12.15 16.28 -20.21
N TYR A 36 -12.86 15.27 -20.74
CA TYR A 36 -14.23 15.41 -21.23
C TYR A 36 -15.19 15.85 -20.12
N ASN A 37 -15.26 15.08 -19.02
CA ASN A 37 -16.15 15.41 -17.90
C ASN A 37 -15.73 16.69 -17.16
N ARG A 38 -14.45 17.04 -17.14
CA ARG A 38 -13.97 18.31 -16.59
C ARG A 38 -14.52 19.50 -17.40
N ARG A 39 -14.56 19.37 -18.73
CA ARG A 39 -15.15 20.41 -19.61
C ARG A 39 -16.64 20.54 -19.34
N LEU A 40 -17.39 19.45 -19.33
CA LEU A 40 -18.82 19.46 -19.02
C LEU A 40 -19.13 20.06 -17.66
N TYR A 41 -18.40 19.67 -16.62
CA TYR A 41 -18.58 20.20 -15.28
C TYR A 41 -18.31 21.71 -15.19
N LYS A 42 -17.29 22.20 -15.91
CA LYS A 42 -17.03 23.65 -15.99
C LYS A 42 -18.12 24.41 -16.74
N MET A 43 -18.67 23.82 -17.81
CA MET A 43 -19.80 24.44 -18.54
C MET A 43 -21.04 24.51 -17.65
N TYR A 44 -21.33 23.42 -16.91
CA TYR A 44 -22.41 23.38 -15.93
C TYR A 44 -22.25 24.48 -14.85
N GLN A 45 -21.07 24.57 -14.24
CA GLN A 45 -20.79 25.60 -13.22
C GLN A 45 -20.96 27.05 -13.71
N ARG A 46 -20.81 27.28 -15.02
CA ARG A 46 -20.96 28.59 -15.66
C ARG A 46 -22.37 28.84 -16.19
N GLY A 47 -23.30 27.91 -15.94
CA GLY A 47 -24.67 28.04 -16.49
C GLY A 47 -24.76 27.93 -18.02
N LEU A 48 -23.73 27.38 -18.68
CA LEU A 48 -23.64 27.24 -20.14
C LEU A 48 -24.27 25.94 -20.68
N LEU A 49 -24.90 25.15 -19.82
CA LEU A 49 -25.62 23.93 -20.21
C LEU A 49 -27.10 24.12 -19.94
N ASP A 50 -27.94 23.79 -20.94
CA ASP A 50 -29.38 23.74 -20.76
C ASP A 50 -29.79 22.68 -19.76
N ALA A 51 -30.94 22.85 -19.10
CA ALA A 51 -31.43 21.91 -18.08
C ALA A 51 -31.59 20.44 -18.59
N ARG A 52 -31.73 20.28 -19.91
CA ARG A 52 -31.81 18.97 -20.59
C ARG A 52 -30.44 18.36 -20.93
N GLN A 53 -29.35 19.12 -20.86
CA GLN A 53 -28.01 18.68 -21.23
C GLN A 53 -27.33 17.99 -20.06
N LYS A 54 -26.73 16.84 -20.34
CA LYS A 54 -25.99 16.09 -19.34
C LYS A 54 -24.73 16.87 -18.93
N HIS A 55 -24.60 17.13 -17.66
CA HIS A 55 -23.39 17.73 -17.06
C HIS A 55 -22.30 16.69 -16.71
N PHE A 56 -22.59 15.40 -16.89
CA PHE A 56 -21.68 14.29 -16.64
C PHE A 56 -21.99 13.09 -17.54
N VAL A 57 -20.93 12.51 -18.13
CA VAL A 57 -21.01 11.31 -18.98
C VAL A 57 -20.44 10.11 -18.21
N THR A 58 -21.20 9.03 -18.15
CA THR A 58 -20.81 7.80 -17.48
C THR A 58 -19.70 7.04 -18.21
N ALA A 59 -19.01 6.12 -17.51
CA ALA A 59 -17.99 5.29 -18.13
C ALA A 59 -18.55 4.42 -19.28
N ASN A 60 -19.80 3.98 -19.19
CA ASN A 60 -20.44 3.18 -20.24
C ASN A 60 -20.72 4.00 -21.50
N GLU A 61 -21.24 5.21 -21.34
CA GLU A 61 -21.49 6.13 -22.46
C GLU A 61 -20.18 6.53 -23.15
N PHE A 62 -19.15 6.84 -22.37
CA PHE A 62 -17.85 7.16 -22.93
C PHE A 62 -17.18 5.94 -23.60
N ASP A 63 -17.39 4.73 -23.10
CA ASP A 63 -16.89 3.50 -23.73
C ASP A 63 -17.53 3.28 -25.11
N ARG A 64 -18.83 3.61 -25.27
CA ARG A 64 -19.49 3.62 -26.59
C ARG A 64 -18.82 4.63 -27.53
N TYR A 65 -18.57 5.85 -27.07
CA TYR A 65 -17.85 6.86 -27.84
C TYR A 65 -16.44 6.37 -28.26
N VAL A 66 -15.70 5.77 -27.33
CA VAL A 66 -14.38 5.16 -27.63
C VAL A 66 -14.50 4.11 -28.73
N ASN A 67 -15.46 3.22 -28.65
CA ASN A 67 -15.59 2.09 -29.59
C ASN A 67 -16.10 2.53 -30.97
N HIS A 68 -17.04 3.48 -31.03
CA HIS A 68 -17.67 3.88 -32.31
C HIS A 68 -16.90 4.98 -33.05
N LYS A 69 -16.23 5.90 -32.32
CA LYS A 69 -15.56 7.05 -32.91
C LYS A 69 -14.04 7.04 -32.65
N LEU A 70 -13.63 7.07 -31.41
CA LEU A 70 -12.22 7.33 -31.06
C LEU A 70 -11.26 6.23 -31.56
N LYS A 71 -11.70 4.98 -31.63
CA LYS A 71 -10.91 3.87 -32.19
C LYS A 71 -10.67 3.99 -33.69
N LYS A 72 -11.62 4.56 -34.43
CA LYS A 72 -11.48 4.79 -35.89
C LYS A 72 -10.43 5.87 -36.14
N GLU A 73 -10.41 6.92 -35.30
CA GLU A 73 -9.45 8.00 -35.38
C GLU A 73 -8.07 7.61 -34.85
N LEU A 74 -8.02 6.70 -33.85
CA LEU A 74 -6.81 6.28 -33.13
C LEU A 74 -6.72 4.75 -33.03
N PRO A 75 -6.38 4.04 -34.10
CA PRO A 75 -6.38 2.55 -34.16
C PRO A 75 -5.48 1.88 -33.11
N TRP A 76 -4.45 2.58 -32.63
CA TRP A 76 -3.54 2.06 -31.59
C TRP A 76 -4.23 1.79 -30.24
N ILE A 77 -5.44 2.30 -30.02
CA ILE A 77 -6.25 1.99 -28.82
C ILE A 77 -6.54 0.49 -28.71
N ASP A 78 -6.62 -0.23 -29.82
CA ASP A 78 -6.86 -1.69 -29.84
C ASP A 78 -5.67 -2.52 -29.34
N GLN A 79 -4.50 -1.93 -29.17
CA GLN A 79 -3.37 -2.60 -28.51
C GLN A 79 -3.66 -2.96 -27.04
N CYS A 80 -4.70 -2.38 -26.43
CA CYS A 80 -5.17 -2.71 -25.08
C CYS A 80 -6.50 -3.46 -25.15
N GLY A 81 -6.59 -4.59 -24.47
CA GLY A 81 -7.83 -5.39 -24.40
C GLY A 81 -9.04 -4.56 -23.91
N SER A 82 -10.21 -4.78 -24.52
CA SER A 82 -11.45 -4.00 -24.29
C SER A 82 -11.82 -3.87 -22.81
N LYS A 83 -11.72 -4.95 -22.06
CA LYS A 83 -12.04 -4.95 -20.62
C LYS A 83 -11.08 -4.12 -19.77
N ALA A 84 -9.79 -4.10 -20.12
CA ALA A 84 -8.80 -3.24 -19.45
C ALA A 84 -9.05 -1.77 -19.78
N ARG A 85 -9.44 -1.45 -21.02
CA ARG A 85 -9.90 -0.11 -21.45
C ARG A 85 -11.11 0.35 -20.64
N LYS A 86 -12.16 -0.45 -20.62
CA LYS A 86 -13.39 -0.16 -19.87
C LYS A 86 -13.11 0.05 -18.39
N LYS A 87 -12.23 -0.76 -17.78
CA LYS A 87 -11.86 -0.58 -16.38
C LYS A 87 -11.11 0.73 -16.12
N ALA A 88 -10.35 1.22 -17.08
CA ALA A 88 -9.70 2.55 -16.96
C ALA A 88 -10.74 3.68 -16.88
N LEU A 89 -11.81 3.60 -17.70
CA LEU A 89 -12.92 4.54 -17.67
C LEU A 89 -13.71 4.47 -16.37
N VAL A 90 -14.05 3.25 -15.92
CA VAL A 90 -14.73 3.04 -14.62
C VAL A 90 -13.91 3.59 -13.45
N ASN A 91 -12.58 3.44 -13.49
CA ASN A 91 -11.72 4.02 -12.44
C ASN A 91 -11.71 5.55 -12.48
N ALA A 92 -11.86 6.16 -13.67
CA ALA A 92 -11.96 7.61 -13.82
C ALA A 92 -13.33 8.13 -13.33
N GLU A 93 -14.42 7.43 -13.66
CA GLU A 93 -15.76 7.70 -13.12
C GLU A 93 -15.78 7.62 -11.60
N GLN A 94 -15.17 6.56 -11.03
CA GLN A 94 -15.09 6.41 -9.58
C GLN A 94 -14.33 7.55 -8.90
N ALA A 95 -13.32 8.14 -9.57
CA ALA A 95 -12.63 9.30 -9.05
C ALA A 95 -13.55 10.54 -8.98
N PHE A 96 -14.43 10.75 -9.97
CA PHE A 96 -15.46 11.78 -9.90
C PHE A 96 -16.52 11.49 -8.83
N LYS A 97 -17.01 10.24 -8.72
CA LYS A 97 -17.97 9.86 -7.67
C LYS A 97 -17.45 10.17 -6.27
N ARG A 98 -16.15 9.90 -6.04
CA ARG A 98 -15.50 10.25 -4.75
C ARG A 98 -15.37 11.76 -4.55
N PHE A 99 -15.15 12.52 -5.60
CA PHE A 99 -15.13 13.98 -5.54
C PHE A 99 -16.52 14.53 -5.18
N PHE A 100 -17.56 14.12 -5.88
CA PHE A 100 -18.93 14.56 -5.61
C PHE A 100 -19.43 14.16 -4.21
N ALA A 101 -18.94 13.02 -3.69
CA ALA A 101 -19.22 12.60 -2.32
C ALA A 101 -18.35 13.30 -1.25
N GLY A 102 -17.54 14.31 -1.61
CA GLY A 102 -16.66 15.03 -0.68
C GLY A 102 -15.49 14.22 -0.11
N VAL A 103 -15.30 12.97 -0.56
CA VAL A 103 -14.26 12.05 -0.03
C VAL A 103 -12.86 12.38 -0.56
N SER A 104 -12.77 12.99 -1.73
CA SER A 104 -11.48 13.33 -2.36
C SER A 104 -11.53 14.64 -3.15
N GLY A 105 -10.37 15.26 -3.37
CA GLY A 105 -10.25 16.40 -4.25
C GLY A 105 -10.58 16.08 -5.72
N PHE A 106 -10.64 17.12 -6.55
CA PHE A 106 -10.96 16.99 -7.99
C PHE A 106 -10.02 16.00 -8.70
N PRO A 107 -10.54 15.14 -9.62
CA PRO A 107 -9.74 14.13 -10.30
C PRO A 107 -8.58 14.71 -11.10
N ASN A 108 -7.38 14.18 -10.91
CA ASN A 108 -6.16 14.58 -11.58
C ASN A 108 -5.80 13.68 -12.77
N PHE A 109 -5.15 14.28 -13.79
CA PHE A 109 -4.57 13.51 -14.90
C PHE A 109 -3.45 12.59 -14.43
N LYS A 110 -3.43 11.37 -14.94
CA LYS A 110 -2.34 10.41 -14.74
C LYS A 110 -1.16 10.76 -15.63
N LYS A 111 0.01 10.97 -15.03
CA LYS A 111 1.26 11.26 -15.75
C LYS A 111 2.12 10.01 -15.94
N LYS A 112 2.82 9.90 -17.09
CA LYS A 112 3.77 8.80 -17.36
C LYS A 112 4.91 8.73 -16.33
N VAL A 113 5.27 9.88 -15.75
CA VAL A 113 6.33 10.02 -14.75
C VAL A 113 5.92 9.44 -13.39
N ASN A 114 4.63 9.53 -13.05
CA ASN A 114 4.11 8.95 -11.82
C ASN A 114 3.90 7.46 -12.05
N GLN A 115 4.72 6.64 -11.40
CA GLN A 115 4.86 5.20 -11.62
C GLN A 115 3.68 4.32 -11.19
N ASP A 116 2.50 4.87 -11.07
CA ASP A 116 1.29 4.07 -10.82
C ASP A 116 0.81 3.39 -12.11
N VAL A 117 1.65 2.47 -12.59
CA VAL A 117 1.54 1.81 -13.87
C VAL A 117 0.92 0.44 -13.65
N LYS A 118 -0.41 0.40 -13.63
CA LYS A 118 -1.16 -0.83 -13.40
C LYS A 118 -2.16 -1.05 -14.54
N LEU A 119 -2.27 -2.29 -14.96
CA LEU A 119 -3.24 -2.75 -15.92
C LEU A 119 -4.11 -3.82 -15.28
N TYR A 120 -5.40 -3.58 -15.22
CA TYR A 120 -6.37 -4.48 -14.63
C TYR A 120 -6.91 -5.45 -15.70
N PHE A 121 -7.00 -6.72 -15.32
CA PHE A 121 -7.58 -7.80 -16.14
C PHE A 121 -8.68 -8.48 -15.33
N PRO A 122 -9.96 -8.24 -15.62
CA PRO A 122 -11.05 -9.01 -15.02
C PRO A 122 -11.06 -10.44 -15.57
N LYS A 123 -11.63 -11.37 -14.82
CA LYS A 123 -12.01 -12.67 -15.33
C LYS A 123 -13.31 -12.53 -16.11
N ASN A 124 -13.35 -13.03 -17.34
CA ASN A 124 -14.55 -13.00 -18.18
C ASN A 124 -14.96 -14.41 -18.60
N ASN A 125 -13.98 -15.25 -18.97
CA ASN A 125 -14.21 -16.59 -19.51
C ASN A 125 -13.55 -17.64 -18.63
N LYS A 126 -14.05 -18.89 -18.73
CA LYS A 126 -13.40 -20.05 -18.15
C LYS A 126 -12.04 -20.19 -18.83
N GLY A 127 -10.95 -20.16 -18.04
CA GLY A 127 -9.58 -20.26 -18.61
C GLY A 127 -8.83 -18.93 -18.81
N ASP A 128 -9.49 -17.76 -18.70
CA ASP A 128 -8.82 -16.44 -18.78
C ASP A 128 -7.63 -16.31 -17.80
N TRP A 129 -7.78 -16.95 -16.64
CA TRP A 129 -6.76 -17.04 -15.62
C TRP A 129 -6.58 -18.48 -15.18
N THR A 130 -5.38 -19.02 -15.39
CA THR A 130 -5.01 -20.36 -14.92
C THR A 130 -3.67 -20.28 -14.23
N ILE A 131 -3.58 -20.83 -13.02
CA ILE A 131 -2.37 -20.83 -12.21
C ILE A 131 -1.72 -22.22 -12.29
N TRP A 132 -0.49 -22.28 -12.80
CA TRP A 132 0.39 -23.44 -12.71
C TRP A 132 1.57 -23.13 -11.78
N ARG A 133 2.34 -24.11 -11.42
CA ARG A 133 3.49 -23.95 -10.51
C ARG A 133 4.50 -22.91 -11.01
N HIS A 134 4.76 -22.84 -12.31
CA HIS A 134 5.81 -22.02 -12.92
C HIS A 134 5.28 -20.93 -13.85
N LYS A 135 4.02 -20.97 -14.20
CA LYS A 135 3.39 -20.11 -15.21
C LYS A 135 2.02 -19.64 -14.75
N LEU A 136 1.59 -18.54 -15.31
CA LEU A 136 0.27 -17.96 -15.11
C LEU A 136 -0.32 -17.57 -16.46
N MET A 137 -1.53 -18.04 -16.77
CA MET A 137 -2.32 -17.49 -17.88
C MET A 137 -2.84 -16.12 -17.49
N ILE A 138 -2.58 -15.12 -18.32
CA ILE A 138 -3.11 -13.76 -18.15
C ILE A 138 -3.86 -13.40 -19.44
N PRO A 139 -5.12 -12.90 -19.35
CA PRO A 139 -5.89 -12.49 -20.51
C PRO A 139 -5.06 -11.59 -21.44
N THR A 140 -5.10 -11.81 -22.72
CA THR A 140 -4.36 -11.10 -23.77
C THR A 140 -2.83 -11.28 -23.78
N LEU A 141 -2.21 -11.65 -22.65
CA LEU A 141 -0.75 -11.89 -22.55
C LEU A 141 -0.39 -13.37 -22.72
N LYS A 142 -1.40 -14.27 -22.70
CA LYS A 142 -1.21 -15.72 -22.71
C LYS A 142 -0.40 -16.20 -21.48
N GLN A 143 0.43 -17.24 -21.66
CA GLN A 143 1.24 -17.79 -20.58
C GLN A 143 2.43 -16.89 -20.24
N VAL A 144 2.54 -16.47 -18.99
CA VAL A 144 3.67 -15.69 -18.46
C VAL A 144 4.39 -16.48 -17.38
N ARG A 145 5.72 -16.52 -17.41
CA ARG A 145 6.54 -17.21 -16.42
C ARG A 145 6.53 -16.49 -15.07
N LEU A 146 6.37 -17.24 -14.00
CA LEU A 146 6.52 -16.75 -12.62
C LEU A 146 7.99 -16.81 -12.19
N LYS A 147 8.42 -15.88 -11.33
CA LYS A 147 9.75 -15.92 -10.69
C LYS A 147 9.74 -16.73 -9.40
N GLU A 148 8.62 -16.76 -8.69
CA GLU A 148 8.41 -17.52 -7.46
C GLU A 148 7.53 -18.71 -7.79
N PHE A 149 8.04 -19.93 -7.60
CA PHE A 149 7.34 -21.15 -7.96
C PHE A 149 6.49 -21.65 -6.79
N GLY A 150 5.24 -22.01 -7.09
CA GLY A 150 4.31 -22.54 -6.08
C GLY A 150 3.83 -21.54 -5.04
N TYR A 151 4.18 -20.26 -5.16
CA TYR A 151 3.67 -19.21 -4.28
C TYR A 151 2.19 -18.89 -4.54
N LEU A 152 1.77 -18.90 -5.80
CA LEU A 152 0.36 -18.80 -6.15
C LEU A 152 -0.29 -20.18 -5.99
N PRO A 153 -1.52 -20.27 -5.42
CA PRO A 153 -2.22 -21.53 -5.28
C PRO A 153 -2.55 -22.12 -6.65
N VAL A 154 -1.96 -23.27 -6.97
CA VAL A 154 -2.15 -23.97 -8.25
C VAL A 154 -3.61 -24.40 -8.36
N GLY A 155 -4.24 -24.20 -9.52
CA GLY A 155 -5.63 -24.54 -9.79
C GLY A 155 -6.69 -23.68 -9.11
N ALA A 156 -6.30 -22.72 -8.26
CA ALA A 156 -7.27 -21.88 -7.57
C ALA A 156 -8.04 -20.97 -8.53
N LYS A 157 -9.32 -20.74 -8.23
CA LYS A 157 -10.22 -19.89 -9.01
C LYS A 157 -9.82 -18.41 -8.86
N VAL A 158 -9.27 -17.84 -9.94
CA VAL A 158 -8.92 -16.40 -9.97
C VAL A 158 -10.16 -15.58 -10.30
N THR A 159 -10.45 -14.58 -9.49
CA THR A 159 -11.53 -13.61 -9.71
C THR A 159 -11.10 -12.47 -10.63
N ASN A 160 -9.92 -11.94 -10.40
CA ASN A 160 -9.33 -10.88 -11.22
C ASN A 160 -7.83 -10.76 -10.96
N GLY A 161 -7.16 -10.00 -11.82
CA GLY A 161 -5.74 -9.71 -11.61
C GLY A 161 -5.32 -8.35 -12.15
N THR A 162 -4.17 -7.91 -11.70
CA THR A 162 -3.55 -6.64 -12.09
C THR A 162 -2.08 -6.88 -12.41
N VAL A 163 -1.65 -6.45 -13.59
CA VAL A 163 -0.22 -6.41 -13.93
C VAL A 163 0.33 -5.02 -13.65
N SER A 164 1.50 -4.94 -13.04
CA SER A 164 2.17 -3.69 -12.72
C SER A 164 3.64 -3.70 -13.11
N TYR A 165 4.14 -2.54 -13.50
CA TYR A 165 5.55 -2.32 -13.81
C TYR A 165 6.14 -1.32 -12.82
N VAL A 166 7.13 -1.75 -12.04
CA VAL A 166 7.75 -0.94 -10.98
C VAL A 166 9.26 -1.15 -10.97
N ALA A 167 10.02 -0.07 -11.07
CA ALA A 167 11.49 -0.08 -10.98
C ALA A 167 12.17 -1.09 -11.91
N GLY A 168 11.67 -1.23 -13.15
CA GLY A 168 12.22 -2.13 -14.15
C GLY A 168 11.77 -3.58 -14.01
N ARG A 169 10.79 -3.89 -13.14
CA ARG A 169 10.28 -5.24 -12.90
C ARG A 169 8.77 -5.32 -13.10
N PHE A 170 8.31 -6.48 -13.53
CA PHE A 170 6.89 -6.74 -13.73
C PHE A 170 6.35 -7.61 -12.59
N TYR A 171 5.18 -7.25 -12.11
CA TYR A 171 4.48 -7.97 -11.05
C TYR A 171 3.06 -8.27 -11.48
N VAL A 172 2.56 -9.38 -11.04
CA VAL A 172 1.13 -9.70 -11.10
C VAL A 172 0.57 -9.74 -9.69
N SER A 173 -0.60 -9.17 -9.51
CA SER A 173 -1.40 -9.32 -8.30
C SER A 173 -2.71 -9.98 -8.71
N VAL A 174 -3.01 -11.16 -8.17
CA VAL A 174 -4.22 -11.93 -8.43
C VAL A 174 -5.06 -12.02 -7.18
N VAL A 175 -6.37 -11.91 -7.32
CA VAL A 175 -7.33 -12.21 -6.27
C VAL A 175 -7.89 -13.60 -6.58
N VAL A 176 -7.69 -14.51 -5.64
CA VAL A 176 -8.15 -15.90 -5.77
C VAL A 176 -9.19 -16.20 -4.70
N ASP A 177 -10.14 -17.03 -5.06
CA ASP A 177 -11.06 -17.64 -4.12
C ASP A 177 -10.43 -18.94 -3.61
N ILE A 178 -10.14 -18.99 -2.30
CA ILE A 178 -9.51 -20.13 -1.66
C ILE A 178 -10.59 -20.86 -0.86
N ASP A 179 -10.76 -22.16 -1.15
CA ASP A 179 -11.64 -23.01 -0.38
C ASP A 179 -11.17 -23.10 1.08
N GLU A 180 -12.11 -23.13 2.00
CA GLU A 180 -11.84 -23.15 3.45
C GLU A 180 -10.97 -24.36 3.85
N LYS A 181 -11.10 -25.49 3.18
CA LYS A 181 -10.30 -26.72 3.38
C LYS A 181 -8.90 -26.69 2.74
N SER A 182 -8.52 -25.58 2.11
CA SER A 182 -7.19 -25.46 1.48
C SER A 182 -6.07 -25.38 2.52
N LYS A 183 -4.90 -25.96 2.17
CA LYS A 183 -3.66 -25.85 2.97
C LYS A 183 -3.28 -24.40 3.34
N TYR A 184 -3.76 -23.40 2.58
CA TYR A 184 -3.55 -21.99 2.85
C TYR A 184 -4.44 -21.44 3.99
N ASN A 185 -5.40 -22.24 4.46
CA ASN A 185 -6.28 -21.96 5.60
C ASN A 185 -6.00 -22.85 6.82
N LYS A 186 -5.13 -23.88 6.70
CA LYS A 186 -4.79 -24.77 7.83
C LYS A 186 -4.22 -24.00 9.03
N ASP A 187 -3.58 -22.85 8.79
CA ASP A 187 -3.16 -21.94 9.87
C ASP A 187 -4.35 -21.39 10.70
N LEU A 188 -5.57 -21.44 10.16
CA LEU A 188 -6.79 -20.99 10.83
C LEU A 188 -7.37 -22.09 11.74
N GLU A 189 -7.40 -23.34 11.29
CA GLU A 189 -7.99 -24.46 12.06
C GLU A 189 -7.14 -24.81 13.30
N SER A 190 -5.80 -24.68 13.22
CA SER A 190 -4.92 -24.84 14.36
C SER A 190 -4.97 -23.66 15.36
N SER A 191 -5.72 -22.59 15.06
CA SER A 191 -5.70 -21.37 15.86
C SER A 191 -6.64 -21.39 17.08
N TYR A 192 -7.55 -22.36 17.18
CA TYR A 192 -8.47 -22.46 18.32
C TYR A 192 -7.90 -23.20 19.55
N ALA A 193 -6.70 -23.77 19.45
CA ALA A 193 -6.08 -24.47 20.57
C ALA A 193 -5.17 -23.53 21.37
N THR A 194 -5.43 -23.39 22.67
CA THR A 194 -4.67 -22.67 23.71
C THR A 194 -4.30 -21.22 23.36
N GLN A 195 -5.19 -20.30 23.72
CA GLN A 195 -4.88 -18.87 23.70
C GLN A 195 -4.01 -18.52 24.92
N THR A 196 -2.88 -17.86 24.67
CA THR A 196 -2.08 -17.23 25.73
C THR A 196 -2.78 -15.97 26.25
N GLU A 197 -2.26 -15.38 27.34
CA GLU A 197 -2.74 -14.09 27.83
C GLU A 197 -2.75 -13.02 26.71
N GLY A 198 -3.61 -12.00 26.88
CA GLY A 198 -3.62 -10.84 25.99
C GLY A 198 -2.32 -10.05 26.06
N ILE A 199 -1.99 -9.32 25.01
CA ILE A 199 -0.78 -8.49 24.94
C ILE A 199 -1.11 -7.04 24.59
N GLY A 200 -0.34 -6.10 25.17
CA GLY A 200 -0.30 -4.71 24.79
C GLY A 200 0.95 -4.42 23.96
N ILE A 201 0.84 -3.54 22.96
CA ILE A 201 1.95 -3.17 22.07
C ILE A 201 2.06 -1.65 22.01
N ASP A 202 3.18 -1.12 22.50
CA ASP A 202 3.56 0.28 22.31
C ASP A 202 4.43 0.45 21.07
N LEU A 203 4.11 1.44 20.21
CA LEU A 203 4.84 1.75 18.98
C LEU A 203 5.72 2.99 19.16
N GLY A 204 7.03 2.82 18.94
CA GLY A 204 8.00 3.87 19.19
C GLY A 204 8.94 4.20 18.02
N ILE A 205 9.61 5.35 18.12
CA ILE A 205 10.67 5.77 17.18
C ILE A 205 12.03 5.18 17.57
N LYS A 206 12.28 4.96 18.86
CA LYS A 206 13.51 4.35 19.36
C LYS A 206 13.58 2.88 18.95
N ASP A 207 12.62 2.14 19.34
CA ASP A 207 12.30 0.78 18.92
C ASP A 207 11.00 0.80 18.11
N LEU A 208 10.74 -0.19 17.25
CA LEU A 208 9.55 -0.22 16.41
C LEU A 208 8.32 -0.54 17.25
N ALA A 209 8.45 -1.53 18.13
CA ALA A 209 7.38 -1.97 19.02
C ALA A 209 7.95 -2.60 20.29
N ILE A 210 7.33 -2.35 21.42
CA ILE A 210 7.59 -3.01 22.70
C ILE A 210 6.30 -3.70 23.12
N VAL A 211 6.40 -4.97 23.46
CA VAL A 211 5.28 -5.83 23.82
C VAL A 211 5.28 -6.10 25.31
N SER A 212 4.10 -6.20 25.90
CA SER A 212 3.93 -6.43 27.35
C SER A 212 4.50 -7.77 27.84
N ASP A 213 4.80 -8.71 26.95
CA ASP A 213 5.50 -9.96 27.25
C ASP A 213 7.03 -9.83 27.28
N GLY A 214 7.56 -8.61 27.21
CA GLY A 214 8.99 -8.29 27.25
C GLY A 214 9.69 -8.30 25.88
N ARG A 215 9.04 -8.68 24.79
CA ARG A 215 9.65 -8.67 23.46
C ARG A 215 9.83 -7.22 22.96
N VAL A 216 11.02 -6.94 22.40
CA VAL A 216 11.37 -5.64 21.85
C VAL A 216 11.76 -5.77 20.39
N PHE A 217 11.01 -5.16 19.51
CA PHE A 217 11.29 -5.10 18.06
C PHE A 217 12.07 -3.83 17.74
N LYS A 218 13.34 -3.99 17.42
CA LYS A 218 14.25 -2.86 17.18
C LYS A 218 13.89 -2.04 15.94
N ASN A 219 14.23 -0.76 15.93
CA ASN A 219 14.07 0.08 14.75
C ASN A 219 15.10 -0.27 13.66
N ILE A 220 14.68 -1.02 12.65
CA ILE A 220 15.53 -1.46 11.53
C ILE A 220 16.13 -0.28 10.74
N ASN A 221 15.51 0.91 10.78
CA ASN A 221 15.98 2.08 10.06
C ASN A 221 17.28 2.65 10.68
N LYS A 222 17.55 2.33 11.95
CA LYS A 222 18.81 2.67 12.64
C LYS A 222 19.94 1.68 12.31
N GLY A 223 19.64 0.53 11.72
CA GLY A 223 20.61 -0.48 11.35
C GLY A 223 21.55 -0.04 10.21
N SER A 224 22.76 -0.57 10.22
CA SER A 224 23.82 -0.23 9.25
C SER A 224 23.41 -0.47 7.79
N LYS A 225 22.68 -1.55 7.52
CA LYS A 225 22.21 -1.94 6.20
C LYS A 225 21.28 -0.86 5.59
N VAL A 226 20.27 -0.41 6.33
CA VAL A 226 19.32 0.61 5.85
C VAL A 226 20.00 1.97 5.72
N LYS A 227 20.80 2.39 6.73
CA LYS A 227 21.57 3.64 6.69
C LYS A 227 22.50 3.72 5.45
N ARG A 228 23.18 2.62 5.10
CA ARG A 228 24.05 2.52 3.92
C ARG A 228 23.25 2.69 2.62
N LEU A 229 22.09 2.04 2.53
CA LEU A 229 21.21 2.18 1.37
C LEU A 229 20.62 3.58 1.25
N GLU A 230 20.23 4.22 2.34
CA GLU A 230 19.76 5.60 2.34
C GLU A 230 20.85 6.61 1.96
N LYS A 231 22.09 6.40 2.43
CA LYS A 231 23.26 7.21 2.00
C LYS A 231 23.48 7.07 0.49
N ARG A 232 23.42 5.83 -0.04
CA ARG A 232 23.53 5.57 -1.47
C ARG A 232 22.37 6.21 -2.25
N LEU A 233 21.13 6.10 -1.75
CA LEU A 233 19.96 6.70 -2.38
C LEU A 233 20.11 8.21 -2.51
N ARG A 234 20.49 8.91 -1.44
CA ARG A 234 20.73 10.36 -1.47
C ARG A 234 21.78 10.75 -2.51
N ARG A 235 22.87 9.97 -2.63
CA ARG A 235 23.91 10.19 -3.62
C ARG A 235 23.37 10.04 -5.05
N GLU A 236 22.61 8.99 -5.34
CA GLU A 236 22.02 8.76 -6.65
C GLU A 236 20.92 9.79 -6.99
N GLN A 237 20.16 10.27 -6.02
CA GLN A 237 19.20 11.36 -6.19
C GLN A 237 19.90 12.68 -6.56
N ARG A 238 21.00 13.06 -5.86
CA ARG A 238 21.81 14.24 -6.23
C ARG A 238 22.36 14.15 -7.64
N ARG A 239 22.83 12.96 -8.07
CA ARG A 239 23.26 12.73 -9.45
C ARG A 239 22.13 12.91 -10.46
N LEU A 240 20.94 12.44 -10.12
CA LEU A 240 19.75 12.61 -10.96
C LEU A 240 19.36 14.09 -11.08
N SER A 241 19.33 14.84 -9.98
CA SER A 241 19.06 16.28 -9.97
C SER A 241 20.02 17.06 -10.87
N ARG A 242 21.34 16.83 -10.72
CA ARG A 242 22.35 17.48 -11.56
C ARG A 242 22.12 17.21 -13.06
N LYS A 243 21.74 15.99 -13.44
CA LYS A 243 21.43 15.64 -14.83
C LYS A 243 20.21 16.41 -15.36
N TYR A 244 19.18 16.61 -14.55
CA TYR A 244 18.02 17.42 -14.91
C TYR A 244 18.38 18.90 -15.04
N GLU A 245 19.16 19.45 -14.11
CA GLU A 245 19.64 20.85 -14.13
C GLU A 245 20.50 21.12 -15.36
N PHE A 246 21.47 20.24 -15.66
CA PHE A 246 22.32 20.36 -16.84
C PHE A 246 21.50 20.37 -18.14
N ARG A 247 20.48 19.51 -18.22
CA ARG A 247 19.59 19.46 -19.36
C ARG A 247 18.76 20.75 -19.50
N LYS A 248 18.24 21.27 -18.38
CA LYS A 248 17.49 22.54 -18.34
C LYS A 248 18.35 23.69 -18.86
N LYS A 249 19.62 23.76 -18.44
CA LYS A 249 20.57 24.78 -18.92
C LYS A 249 20.82 24.70 -20.43
N LYS A 250 20.78 23.50 -21.03
CA LYS A 250 20.91 23.28 -22.49
C LYS A 250 19.58 23.44 -23.26
N GLY A 251 18.57 24.09 -22.72
CA GLY A 251 17.29 24.33 -23.42
C GLY A 251 16.41 23.10 -23.64
N GLY A 252 16.78 21.95 -23.06
CA GLY A 252 16.01 20.69 -23.22
C GLY A 252 14.71 20.71 -22.43
N LYS A 253 13.58 20.35 -23.08
CA LYS A 253 12.28 20.23 -22.41
C LYS A 253 12.33 19.15 -21.32
N PRO A 254 11.79 19.37 -20.11
CA PRO A 254 11.77 18.38 -19.02
C PRO A 254 11.09 17.07 -19.37
N ALA A 255 10.13 17.11 -20.31
CA ALA A 255 9.30 15.96 -20.69
C ALA A 255 10.05 14.89 -21.51
N THR A 256 11.15 15.23 -22.18
CA THR A 256 11.94 14.31 -23.02
C THR A 256 13.22 13.91 -22.29
N ALA A 257 13.14 12.95 -21.36
CA ALA A 257 14.33 12.49 -20.65
C ALA A 257 15.29 11.75 -21.60
N SER A 258 16.59 12.11 -21.55
CA SER A 258 17.62 11.34 -22.28
C SER A 258 17.76 9.94 -21.67
N ALA A 259 18.27 8.98 -22.46
CA ALA A 259 18.52 7.61 -22.00
C ALA A 259 19.34 7.56 -20.70
N ASN A 260 20.32 8.48 -20.54
CA ASN A 260 21.13 8.59 -19.34
C ASN A 260 20.36 9.08 -18.10
N ILE A 261 19.35 9.93 -18.27
CA ILE A 261 18.45 10.35 -17.19
C ILE A 261 17.54 9.17 -16.80
N GLU A 262 16.95 8.46 -17.76
CA GLU A 262 16.11 7.29 -17.48
C GLU A 262 16.90 6.16 -16.80
N LYS A 263 18.13 5.87 -17.22
CA LYS A 263 19.03 4.93 -16.54
C LYS A 263 19.30 5.34 -15.08
N GLN A 264 19.53 6.64 -14.83
CA GLN A 264 19.78 7.15 -13.47
C GLN A 264 18.51 7.10 -12.62
N LYS A 265 17.37 7.47 -13.18
CA LYS A 265 16.05 7.37 -12.54
C LYS A 265 15.75 5.93 -12.12
N LEU A 266 16.01 4.97 -12.99
CA LEU A 266 15.83 3.54 -12.68
C LEU A 266 16.70 3.08 -11.49
N LYS A 267 17.96 3.58 -11.38
CA LYS A 267 18.81 3.30 -10.21
C LYS A 267 18.20 3.82 -8.91
N VAL A 268 17.69 5.05 -8.91
CA VAL A 268 17.02 5.65 -7.75
C VAL A 268 15.78 4.83 -7.39
N GLN A 269 14.96 4.45 -8.36
CA GLN A 269 13.76 3.65 -8.16
C GLN A 269 14.06 2.26 -7.55
N LYS A 270 15.09 1.58 -8.05
CA LYS A 270 15.52 0.28 -7.50
C LYS A 270 15.98 0.40 -6.04
N LEU A 271 16.63 1.49 -5.67
CA LEU A 271 17.04 1.73 -4.28
C LEU A 271 15.85 2.00 -3.37
N HIS A 272 14.89 2.83 -3.80
CA HIS A 272 13.64 3.01 -3.05
C HIS A 272 12.90 1.69 -2.84
N GLN A 273 12.76 0.89 -3.90
CA GLN A 273 12.09 -0.41 -3.82
C GLN A 273 12.81 -1.36 -2.85
N ARG A 274 14.17 -1.39 -2.89
CA ARG A 274 14.96 -2.23 -1.99
C ARG A 274 14.75 -1.86 -0.52
N ILE A 275 14.78 -0.55 -0.20
CA ILE A 275 14.54 -0.07 1.18
C ILE A 275 13.10 -0.41 1.60
N ALA A 276 12.12 -0.17 0.74
CA ALA A 276 10.73 -0.49 1.03
C ALA A 276 10.51 -1.99 1.32
N ARG A 277 11.14 -2.87 0.53
CA ARG A 277 11.05 -4.33 0.73
C ARG A 277 11.71 -4.79 2.03
N ILE A 278 12.86 -4.21 2.41
CA ILE A 278 13.50 -4.53 3.70
C ILE A 278 12.59 -4.15 4.86
N ARG A 279 11.94 -2.99 4.80
CA ARG A 279 10.98 -2.56 5.81
C ARG A 279 9.75 -3.47 5.85
N GLU A 280 9.23 -3.82 4.70
CA GLU A 280 8.05 -4.69 4.58
C GLU A 280 8.34 -6.12 5.08
N ASP A 281 9.50 -6.68 4.77
CA ASP A 281 9.94 -7.98 5.27
C ASP A 281 10.04 -7.97 6.79
N TYR A 282 10.66 -6.92 7.35
CA TYR A 282 10.77 -6.77 8.80
C TYR A 282 9.41 -6.63 9.48
N GLU A 283 8.50 -5.80 8.94
CA GLU A 283 7.13 -5.69 9.44
C GLU A 283 6.40 -7.04 9.42
N ASN A 284 6.54 -7.80 8.33
CA ASN A 284 5.90 -9.11 8.21
C ASN A 284 6.45 -10.10 9.24
N LYS A 285 7.76 -10.09 9.51
CA LYS A 285 8.40 -10.89 10.56
C LYS A 285 7.92 -10.48 11.95
N THR A 286 7.88 -9.18 12.23
CA THR A 286 7.34 -8.65 13.50
C THR A 286 5.91 -9.11 13.72
N ILE A 287 5.03 -8.95 12.71
CA ILE A 287 3.64 -9.40 12.79
C ILE A 287 3.57 -10.92 13.01
N HIS A 288 4.38 -11.70 12.30
CA HIS A 288 4.42 -13.16 12.47
C HIS A 288 4.79 -13.56 13.90
N GLU A 289 5.85 -12.97 14.45
CA GLU A 289 6.30 -13.25 15.84
C GLU A 289 5.27 -12.83 16.89
N VAL A 290 4.56 -11.70 16.65
CA VAL A 290 3.48 -11.25 17.55
C VAL A 290 2.32 -12.25 17.57
N VAL A 291 1.85 -12.68 16.40
CA VAL A 291 0.66 -13.54 16.30
C VAL A 291 0.96 -15.04 16.50
N LYS A 292 2.24 -15.45 16.41
CA LYS A 292 2.65 -16.85 16.54
C LYS A 292 2.28 -17.45 17.89
N GLN A 293 2.32 -16.66 18.96
CA GLN A 293 1.95 -17.08 20.30
C GLN A 293 0.44 -17.15 20.55
N LYS A 294 -0.37 -16.73 19.57
CA LYS A 294 -1.84 -16.74 19.64
C LYS A 294 -2.39 -16.07 20.90
N PRO A 295 -2.03 -14.78 21.16
CA PRO A 295 -2.58 -14.10 22.30
C PRO A 295 -4.11 -13.99 22.18
N ARG A 296 -4.82 -14.02 23.31
CA ARG A 296 -6.28 -13.88 23.35
C ARG A 296 -6.73 -12.58 22.71
N PHE A 297 -5.98 -11.48 22.97
CA PHE A 297 -6.19 -10.19 22.34
C PHE A 297 -4.88 -9.43 22.17
N ILE A 298 -4.90 -8.44 21.27
CA ILE A 298 -3.81 -7.49 21.03
C ILE A 298 -4.38 -6.08 21.20
N THR A 299 -3.83 -5.30 22.14
CA THR A 299 -4.22 -3.91 22.35
C THR A 299 -3.13 -2.95 21.87
N MET A 300 -3.51 -1.93 21.12
CA MET A 300 -2.61 -0.86 20.60
C MET A 300 -3.28 0.51 20.73
N GLU A 301 -2.47 1.57 20.68
CA GLU A 301 -2.95 2.94 20.59
C GLU A 301 -3.45 3.31 19.18
N ASP A 302 -4.53 4.13 19.09
CA ASP A 302 -4.92 4.83 17.85
C ASP A 302 -3.97 6.01 17.59
N LEU A 303 -2.82 5.74 17.00
CA LEU A 303 -1.80 6.77 16.74
C LEU A 303 -2.23 7.77 15.67
N ASN A 304 -2.22 9.06 16.01
CA ASN A 304 -2.40 10.14 15.04
C ASN A 304 -1.15 10.36 14.18
N VAL A 305 -0.84 9.40 13.31
CA VAL A 305 0.36 9.44 12.44
C VAL A 305 0.39 10.70 11.56
N LYS A 306 -0.78 11.18 11.09
CA LYS A 306 -0.87 12.43 10.30
C LYS A 306 -0.46 13.65 11.11
N GLY A 307 -0.88 13.72 12.37
CA GLY A 307 -0.46 14.78 13.30
C GLY A 307 1.03 14.72 13.59
N MET A 308 1.56 13.52 13.88
CA MET A 308 3.00 13.31 14.12
C MET A 308 3.87 13.75 12.94
N MET A 309 3.41 13.56 11.70
CA MET A 309 4.13 13.96 10.49
C MET A 309 4.17 15.49 10.26
N LYS A 310 3.35 16.28 10.94
CA LYS A 310 3.43 17.75 10.89
C LYS A 310 4.69 18.28 11.61
N ASN A 311 5.20 17.54 12.57
CA ASN A 311 6.46 17.87 13.23
C ASN A 311 7.65 17.57 12.29
N ARG A 312 8.35 18.62 11.83
CA ARG A 312 9.47 18.54 10.86
C ARG A 312 10.63 17.65 11.37
N HIS A 313 10.89 17.62 12.65
CA HIS A 313 11.97 16.83 13.25
C HIS A 313 11.63 15.33 13.30
N LEU A 314 10.38 14.98 13.48
CA LEU A 314 9.92 13.59 13.60
C LEU A 314 9.40 12.99 12.30
N ALA A 315 8.91 13.81 11.35
CA ALA A 315 8.24 13.37 10.14
C ALA A 315 8.98 12.29 9.36
N LYS A 316 10.31 12.43 9.22
CA LYS A 316 11.14 11.45 8.53
C LYS A 316 11.19 10.11 9.28
N ALA A 317 11.33 10.14 10.60
CA ALA A 317 11.39 8.94 11.44
C ALA A 317 10.03 8.22 11.45
N VAL A 318 8.95 8.95 11.66
CA VAL A 318 7.57 8.44 11.63
C VAL A 318 7.25 7.81 10.28
N THR A 319 7.57 8.49 9.16
CA THR A 319 7.39 7.94 7.81
C THR A 319 8.20 6.65 7.60
N ALA A 320 9.42 6.58 8.15
CA ALA A 320 10.29 5.42 8.00
C ALA A 320 9.80 4.20 8.81
N GLN A 321 9.16 4.42 9.96
CA GLN A 321 8.60 3.36 10.82
C GLN A 321 7.30 2.77 10.27
N ARG A 322 6.55 3.52 9.44
CA ARG A 322 5.32 3.04 8.79
C ARG A 322 4.25 2.55 9.79
N PHE A 323 4.10 3.20 10.94
CA PHE A 323 3.19 2.79 12.02
C PHE A 323 1.79 2.40 11.55
N ASN A 324 1.14 3.25 10.75
CA ASN A 324 -0.19 2.96 10.23
C ASN A 324 -0.22 1.67 9.37
N HIS A 325 0.85 1.39 8.62
CA HIS A 325 0.93 0.18 7.79
C HIS A 325 1.09 -1.08 8.65
N LEU A 326 1.91 -0.99 9.70
CA LEU A 326 2.09 -2.07 10.67
C LEU A 326 0.78 -2.37 11.41
N SER A 327 0.14 -1.35 11.98
CA SER A 327 -1.13 -1.50 12.71
C SER A 327 -2.24 -2.11 11.83
N VAL A 328 -2.47 -1.57 10.62
CA VAL A 328 -3.47 -2.11 9.69
C VAL A 328 -3.19 -3.56 9.27
N LYS A 329 -1.92 -3.92 9.05
CA LYS A 329 -1.54 -5.30 8.71
C LYS A 329 -1.73 -6.25 9.90
N LEU A 330 -1.31 -5.83 11.09
CA LEU A 330 -1.44 -6.62 12.32
C LEU A 330 -2.91 -6.88 12.63
N LYS A 331 -3.74 -5.83 12.61
CA LYS A 331 -5.19 -5.92 12.77
C LYS A 331 -5.82 -6.92 11.81
N ARG A 332 -5.52 -6.81 10.51
CA ARG A 332 -6.03 -7.75 9.50
C ARG A 332 -5.57 -9.18 9.76
N LYS A 333 -4.31 -9.37 10.17
CA LYS A 333 -3.79 -10.71 10.46
C LYS A 333 -4.42 -11.28 11.71
N ALA A 334 -4.58 -10.48 12.78
CA ALA A 334 -5.26 -10.86 14.02
C ALA A 334 -6.69 -11.33 13.76
N VAL A 335 -7.49 -10.53 13.06
CA VAL A 335 -8.88 -10.87 12.71
C VAL A 335 -8.96 -12.18 11.91
N ILE A 336 -8.06 -12.38 10.92
CA ILE A 336 -8.05 -13.60 10.09
C ILE A 336 -7.81 -14.86 10.92
N ILE A 337 -7.03 -14.78 12.00
CA ILE A 337 -6.68 -15.93 12.84
C ILE A 337 -7.45 -15.99 14.17
N GLY A 338 -8.52 -15.17 14.30
CA GLY A 338 -9.41 -15.19 15.47
C GLY A 338 -8.86 -14.53 16.73
N ILE A 339 -7.83 -13.68 16.63
CA ILE A 339 -7.31 -12.86 17.73
C ILE A 339 -8.12 -11.57 17.81
N GLU A 340 -8.65 -11.22 18.97
CA GLU A 340 -9.33 -9.97 19.21
C GLU A 340 -8.34 -8.80 19.11
N PHE A 341 -8.64 -7.79 18.30
CA PHE A 341 -7.82 -6.59 18.17
C PHE A 341 -8.50 -5.39 18.81
N ARG A 342 -7.82 -4.78 19.78
CA ARG A 342 -8.30 -3.67 20.59
C ARG A 342 -7.56 -2.40 20.27
N GLU A 343 -8.26 -1.28 20.16
CA GLU A 343 -7.67 0.05 19.99
C GLU A 343 -8.11 0.94 21.14
N VAL A 344 -7.15 1.42 21.94
CA VAL A 344 -7.42 2.44 22.96
C VAL A 344 -7.45 3.83 22.34
N ASP A 345 -8.11 4.78 23.03
CA ASP A 345 -8.15 6.17 22.58
C ASP A 345 -6.73 6.76 22.50
N ARG A 346 -6.53 7.66 21.55
CA ARG A 346 -5.24 8.33 21.32
C ARG A 346 -4.72 9.18 22.48
N PHE A 347 -5.59 9.56 23.40
CA PHE A 347 -5.26 10.32 24.60
C PHE A 347 -5.14 9.45 25.83
N TYR A 348 -5.28 8.12 25.68
CA TYR A 348 -5.06 7.19 26.78
C TYR A 348 -3.65 7.36 27.34
N PRO A 349 -3.50 7.63 28.67
CA PRO A 349 -2.20 8.00 29.26
C PRO A 349 -1.31 6.78 29.51
N SER A 350 -1.15 5.89 28.52
CA SER A 350 -0.43 4.62 28.62
C SER A 350 0.96 4.77 29.23
N SER A 351 1.75 5.75 28.79
CA SER A 351 3.11 5.99 29.26
C SER A 351 3.21 6.76 30.57
N LYS A 352 2.12 7.43 31.01
CA LYS A 352 2.08 8.24 32.24
C LYS A 352 1.46 7.52 33.41
N THR A 353 0.70 6.48 33.19
CA THR A 353 0.04 5.69 34.23
C THR A 353 1.02 4.67 34.81
N CYS A 354 1.07 4.56 36.13
CA CYS A 354 1.82 3.50 36.79
C CYS A 354 1.09 2.17 36.62
N HIS A 355 1.78 1.17 36.09
CA HIS A 355 1.18 -0.16 35.91
C HIS A 355 0.85 -0.82 37.27
N ALA A 356 1.66 -0.56 38.31
CA ALA A 356 1.48 -1.21 39.60
C ALA A 356 0.34 -0.62 40.44
N CYS A 357 0.16 0.72 40.49
CA CYS A 357 -0.81 1.37 41.37
C CYS A 357 -1.84 2.27 40.67
N GLY A 358 -1.73 2.46 39.35
CA GLY A 358 -2.63 3.31 38.59
C GLY A 358 -2.39 4.83 38.71
N HIS A 359 -1.44 5.28 39.52
CA HIS A 359 -1.11 6.70 39.66
C HIS A 359 -0.66 7.32 38.32
N ILE A 360 -1.13 8.55 38.02
CA ILE A 360 -0.79 9.25 36.78
C ILE A 360 0.31 10.27 37.04
N HIS A 361 1.52 10.00 36.56
CA HIS A 361 2.67 10.91 36.64
C HIS A 361 2.53 12.06 35.63
N LYS A 362 1.91 13.17 36.04
CA LYS A 362 1.66 14.35 35.17
C LYS A 362 2.94 15.00 34.64
N GLY A 363 4.04 14.99 35.43
CA GLY A 363 5.31 15.62 35.13
C GLY A 363 6.23 14.83 34.20
N LEU A 364 5.90 13.60 33.78
CA LEU A 364 6.74 12.75 32.94
C LEU A 364 6.98 13.39 31.56
N LYS A 365 8.25 13.59 31.21
CA LYS A 365 8.66 14.23 29.96
C LYS A 365 9.01 13.18 28.89
N LEU A 366 8.90 13.55 27.62
CA LEU A 366 9.24 12.64 26.49
C LEU A 366 10.71 12.17 26.48
N LYS A 367 11.62 12.91 27.11
CA LYS A 367 13.03 12.53 27.25
C LYS A 367 13.27 11.45 28.29
N ASP A 368 12.37 11.32 29.27
CA ASP A 368 12.50 10.38 30.37
C ASP A 368 12.26 8.95 29.83
N ARG A 369 13.22 8.06 30.06
CA ARG A 369 13.18 6.69 29.53
C ARG A 369 12.85 5.67 30.61
N VAL A 370 13.14 6.01 31.85
CA VAL A 370 12.75 5.20 33.00
C VAL A 370 11.51 5.84 33.62
N TYR A 371 10.49 5.06 33.80
CA TYR A 371 9.32 5.44 34.57
C TYR A 371 9.60 5.15 36.04
N VAL A 372 9.40 6.13 36.91
CA VAL A 372 9.51 5.99 38.35
C VAL A 372 8.20 6.54 38.96
N CYS A 373 7.47 5.70 39.67
CA CYS A 373 6.25 6.14 40.33
C CYS A 373 6.54 6.85 41.63
N SER A 374 6.01 8.07 41.81
CA SER A 374 6.15 8.85 43.05
C SER A 374 5.36 8.25 44.21
N GLU A 375 4.31 7.49 43.96
CA GLU A 375 3.43 6.95 45.00
C GLU A 375 3.89 5.58 45.52
N CYS A 376 4.20 4.64 44.62
CA CYS A 376 4.51 3.27 45.03
C CYS A 376 5.96 2.83 44.77
N GLY A 377 6.81 3.74 44.25
CA GLY A 377 8.22 3.42 43.97
C GLY A 377 8.45 2.48 42.78
N TYR A 378 7.40 2.06 42.04
CA TYR A 378 7.54 1.17 40.87
C TYR A 378 8.46 1.80 39.84
N MET A 379 9.43 1.02 39.34
CA MET A 379 10.38 1.43 38.32
C MET A 379 10.34 0.46 37.11
N ALA A 380 10.28 1.02 35.91
CA ALA A 380 10.33 0.24 34.66
C ALA A 380 10.85 1.10 33.49
N ASP A 381 11.22 0.48 32.37
CA ASP A 381 11.33 1.21 31.10
C ASP A 381 9.95 1.81 30.77
N ARG A 382 9.93 3.09 30.39
CA ARG A 382 8.67 3.83 30.16
C ARG A 382 7.81 3.20 29.06
N ASP A 383 8.44 2.77 27.98
CA ASP A 383 7.73 2.22 26.82
C ASP A 383 7.26 0.77 27.14
N TYR A 384 7.97 0.05 28.03
CA TYR A 384 7.51 -1.23 28.59
C TYR A 384 6.32 -1.04 29.55
N ASN A 385 6.39 -0.07 30.46
CA ASN A 385 5.27 0.29 31.33
C ASN A 385 4.02 0.64 30.49
N ALA A 386 4.19 1.40 29.39
CA ALA A 386 3.12 1.71 28.47
C ALA A 386 2.49 0.45 27.84
N SER A 387 3.31 -0.52 27.44
CA SER A 387 2.81 -1.77 26.85
C SER A 387 1.99 -2.61 27.86
N LEU A 388 2.36 -2.61 29.13
CA LEU A 388 1.60 -3.25 30.21
C LEU A 388 0.24 -2.56 30.41
N ASN A 389 0.23 -1.23 30.47
CA ASN A 389 -1.01 -0.44 30.59
C ASN A 389 -1.94 -0.62 29.38
N LEU A 390 -1.38 -0.81 28.18
CA LEU A 390 -2.17 -1.13 26.99
C LEU A 390 -2.78 -2.53 27.09
N ARG A 391 -2.07 -3.53 27.60
CA ARG A 391 -2.61 -4.86 27.83
C ARG A 391 -3.83 -4.81 28.78
N ASP A 392 -3.69 -4.09 29.87
CA ASP A 392 -4.66 -4.07 30.95
C ASP A 392 -5.70 -2.92 30.83
N ALA A 393 -5.73 -2.25 29.69
CA ALA A 393 -6.69 -1.18 29.40
C ALA A 393 -8.13 -1.69 29.49
N LYS A 394 -8.95 -1.00 30.31
CA LYS A 394 -10.38 -1.31 30.50
C LYS A 394 -11.27 -0.70 29.42
N GLU A 395 -10.86 0.45 28.88
CA GLU A 395 -11.59 1.19 27.82
C GLU A 395 -10.89 1.03 26.49
N TYR A 396 -11.55 0.38 25.54
CA TYR A 396 -11.03 0.15 24.19
C TYR A 396 -12.18 -0.05 23.19
N ARG A 397 -11.88 0.10 21.93
CA ARG A 397 -12.75 -0.29 20.81
C ARG A 397 -12.26 -1.60 20.23
N ILE A 398 -13.18 -2.52 20.01
CA ILE A 398 -12.92 -3.72 19.20
C ILE A 398 -12.88 -3.28 17.74
N ALA A 399 -11.83 -3.62 17.04
CA ALA A 399 -11.50 -3.04 15.78
C ALA A 399 -11.61 -4.02 14.60
#